data_33581f59e3672b6996a166a025af3588
#
_entry.id   33581f59e3672b6996a166a025af3588
#
_cell.length_a   1.000
_cell.length_b   1.000
_cell.length_c   1.000
_cell.angle_alpha   90.00
_cell.angle_beta   90.00
_cell.angle_gamma   90.00
#
_symmetry.space_group_name_H-M   'P 1'
#
loop_
_entity.id
_entity.type
_entity.pdbx_description
1 polymer ?
#
loop_
_entity_poly.entity_id
_entity_poly.type
_entity_poly.pdbx_seq_one_letter_code
_entity_poly.pdbx_strand_id
1 'polypeptide(L)'
;MRAMLESIVGQTRDFVHGAGYADAVIGLSGGIDSSVVAAVAVGALGAEHVHGVLMPGPFSSEHSIVDAERVARHLGIEAPRMPITQPYEAFVRMFADAGQGPLTGLAAENTQARCRMVVLMALSNAYGWLLLNTGNRSEAYMGYSTLYGDTAGAFAPIGGLLKSQVYMLARHINAEAEAAGRVAPIPESVLTKPPSAELAPDQRDEEAMGIDYPTLDGILEAHLDRGLGAEAIVAEGFEADAVAYVLERAEKTAFKRALEPPYAIAPALTRQVH
;
A
#
# COMPACT_ATOMS: atom_id res chain seq x y z
N MET A 1 -8.41 -14.90 10.36
CA MET A 1 -7.14 -14.26 9.91
C MET A 1 -6.16 -15.27 9.32
N ARG A 2 -5.87 -16.42 9.95
CA ARG A 2 -4.93 -17.44 9.43
C ARG A 2 -5.28 -17.87 7.98
N ALA A 3 -6.51 -18.31 7.71
CA ALA A 3 -6.91 -18.71 6.35
C ALA A 3 -6.78 -17.57 5.32
N MET A 4 -6.97 -16.31 5.74
CA MET A 4 -6.73 -15.15 4.91
C MET A 4 -5.24 -14.99 4.58
N LEU A 5 -4.37 -15.07 5.57
CA LEU A 5 -2.92 -14.98 5.37
C LEU A 5 -2.43 -16.11 4.46
N GLU A 6 -2.81 -17.36 4.74
CA GLU A 6 -2.43 -18.52 3.93
C GLU A 6 -2.88 -18.39 2.47
N SER A 7 -4.12 -17.90 2.26
CA SER A 7 -4.65 -17.66 0.91
C SER A 7 -3.87 -16.59 0.16
N ILE A 8 -3.58 -15.44 0.80
CA ILE A 8 -2.84 -14.33 0.17
C ILE A 8 -1.39 -14.76 -0.13
N VAL A 9 -0.73 -15.43 0.81
CA VAL A 9 0.62 -15.98 0.62
C VAL A 9 0.66 -16.98 -0.53
N GLY A 10 -0.31 -17.90 -0.60
CA GLY A 10 -0.43 -18.88 -1.67
C GLY A 10 -0.61 -18.21 -3.03
N GLN A 11 -1.57 -17.29 -3.16
CA GLN A 11 -1.83 -16.57 -4.41
C GLN A 11 -0.65 -15.70 -4.85
N THR A 12 0.06 -15.08 -3.91
CA THR A 12 1.28 -14.29 -4.21
C THR A 12 2.37 -15.19 -4.78
N ARG A 13 2.61 -16.35 -4.17
CA ARG A 13 3.58 -17.35 -4.66
C ARG A 13 3.21 -17.85 -6.05
N ASP A 14 1.96 -18.26 -6.23
CA ASP A 14 1.46 -18.82 -7.48
C ASP A 14 1.55 -17.80 -8.61
N PHE A 15 1.26 -16.52 -8.33
CA PHE A 15 1.38 -15.46 -9.31
C PHE A 15 2.84 -15.21 -9.73
N VAL A 16 3.74 -15.04 -8.76
CA VAL A 16 5.16 -14.77 -9.03
C VAL A 16 5.79 -15.89 -9.85
N HIS A 17 5.60 -17.15 -9.40
CA HIS A 17 6.14 -18.31 -10.11
C HIS A 17 5.44 -18.55 -11.44
N GLY A 18 4.11 -18.36 -11.51
CA GLY A 18 3.34 -18.51 -12.74
C GLY A 18 3.72 -17.48 -13.82
N ALA A 19 4.20 -16.30 -13.41
CA ALA A 19 4.78 -15.29 -14.31
C ALA A 19 6.23 -15.57 -14.71
N GLY A 20 6.85 -16.64 -14.18
CA GLY A 20 8.21 -17.05 -14.50
C GLY A 20 9.31 -16.37 -13.69
N TYR A 21 8.96 -15.78 -12.55
CA TYR A 21 9.89 -15.11 -11.63
C TYR A 21 10.15 -15.96 -10.38
N ALA A 22 11.34 -15.84 -9.81
CA ALA A 22 11.69 -16.40 -8.51
C ALA A 22 11.72 -15.30 -7.43
N ASP A 23 12.04 -14.07 -7.82
CA ASP A 23 12.34 -12.95 -6.93
C ASP A 23 11.32 -11.81 -7.10
N ALA A 24 11.07 -11.10 -6.01
CA ALA A 24 10.20 -9.93 -6.01
C ALA A 24 10.91 -8.69 -5.43
N VAL A 25 10.56 -7.50 -5.96
CA VAL A 25 11.00 -6.20 -5.42
C VAL A 25 9.81 -5.43 -4.86
N ILE A 26 10.04 -4.72 -3.74
CA ILE A 26 9.02 -3.97 -3.01
C ILE A 26 9.60 -2.64 -2.53
N GLY A 27 8.85 -1.55 -2.72
CA GLY A 27 9.15 -0.28 -2.07
C GLY A 27 8.79 -0.34 -0.58
N LEU A 28 9.77 -0.20 0.31
CA LEU A 28 9.55 -0.12 1.76
C LEU A 28 9.47 1.34 2.20
N SER A 29 8.26 1.79 2.51
CA SER A 29 8.01 3.15 3.00
C SER A 29 8.11 3.29 4.51
N GLY A 30 8.10 2.17 5.25
CA GLY A 30 7.92 2.15 6.70
C GLY A 30 6.46 2.34 7.13
N GLY A 31 5.51 2.39 6.18
CA GLY A 31 4.06 2.33 6.44
C GLY A 31 3.55 0.90 6.57
N ILE A 32 2.30 0.77 7.06
CA ILE A 32 1.67 -0.52 7.36
C ILE A 32 1.54 -1.40 6.09
N ASP A 33 1.13 -0.82 4.96
CA ASP A 33 0.84 -1.55 3.74
C ASP A 33 2.10 -2.22 3.17
N SER A 34 3.17 -1.44 2.99
CA SER A 34 4.45 -1.97 2.51
C SER A 34 5.05 -3.02 3.45
N SER A 35 4.84 -2.86 4.77
CA SER A 35 5.31 -3.81 5.78
C SER A 35 4.56 -5.13 5.71
N VAL A 36 3.24 -5.10 5.52
CA VAL A 36 2.40 -6.30 5.35
C VAL A 36 2.73 -7.01 4.03
N VAL A 37 2.87 -6.25 2.94
CA VAL A 37 3.25 -6.84 1.63
C VAL A 37 4.62 -7.52 1.71
N ALA A 38 5.60 -6.90 2.38
CA ALA A 38 6.91 -7.50 2.58
C ALA A 38 6.83 -8.80 3.39
N ALA A 39 6.05 -8.82 4.48
CA ALA A 39 5.86 -10.02 5.30
C ALA A 39 5.14 -11.14 4.53
N VAL A 40 4.12 -10.80 3.73
CA VAL A 40 3.43 -11.74 2.84
C VAL A 40 4.39 -12.30 1.78
N ALA A 41 5.20 -11.45 1.15
CA ALA A 41 6.16 -11.85 0.14
C ALA A 41 7.22 -12.81 0.70
N VAL A 42 7.74 -12.52 1.90
CA VAL A 42 8.67 -13.43 2.60
C VAL A 42 8.01 -14.77 2.92
N GLY A 43 6.75 -14.75 3.36
CA GLY A 43 5.97 -15.98 3.56
C GLY A 43 5.71 -16.77 2.26
N ALA A 44 5.64 -16.08 1.13
CA ALA A 44 5.39 -16.69 -0.18
C ALA A 44 6.65 -17.25 -0.84
N LEU A 45 7.77 -16.53 -0.77
CA LEU A 45 8.97 -16.78 -1.58
C LEU A 45 10.21 -17.16 -0.77
N GLY A 46 10.26 -16.82 0.53
CA GLY A 46 11.48 -16.84 1.34
C GLY A 46 12.17 -15.48 1.36
N ALA A 47 12.90 -15.18 2.43
CA ALA A 47 13.55 -13.88 2.62
C ALA A 47 14.62 -13.59 1.55
N GLU A 48 15.33 -14.61 1.10
CA GLU A 48 16.36 -14.54 0.07
C GLU A 48 15.85 -14.11 -1.32
N HIS A 49 14.54 -14.24 -1.55
CA HIS A 49 13.87 -13.90 -2.81
C HIS A 49 13.06 -12.60 -2.74
N VAL A 50 13.17 -11.85 -1.63
CA VAL A 50 12.44 -10.59 -1.46
C VAL A 50 13.40 -9.43 -1.28
N HIS A 51 13.35 -8.47 -2.19
CA HIS A 51 14.24 -7.31 -2.24
C HIS A 51 13.46 -6.04 -1.89
N GLY A 52 13.72 -5.50 -0.69
CA GLY A 52 13.16 -4.22 -0.27
C GLY A 52 13.97 -3.05 -0.84
N VAL A 53 13.34 -1.90 -1.05
CA VAL A 53 14.02 -0.66 -1.44
C VAL A 53 13.47 0.50 -0.65
N LEU A 54 14.32 1.20 0.08
CA LEU A 54 13.96 2.45 0.77
C LEU A 54 14.22 3.62 -0.17
N MET A 55 13.19 4.37 -0.50
CA MET A 55 13.26 5.49 -1.45
C MET A 55 12.82 6.80 -0.79
N PRO A 56 13.57 7.32 0.21
CA PRO A 56 13.17 8.54 0.87
C PRO A 56 13.17 9.71 -0.12
N GLY A 57 12.13 10.55 -0.01
CA GLY A 57 11.97 11.80 -0.73
C GLY A 57 12.16 13.00 0.18
N PRO A 58 11.92 14.22 -0.32
CA PRO A 58 12.13 15.46 0.45
C PRO A 58 11.30 15.56 1.75
N PHE A 59 10.16 14.87 1.80
CA PHE A 59 9.23 14.92 2.94
C PHE A 59 9.18 13.61 3.73
N SER A 60 10.04 12.64 3.40
CA SER A 60 10.11 11.39 4.16
C SER A 60 10.68 11.64 5.54
N SER A 61 9.95 11.22 6.56
CA SER A 61 10.39 11.35 7.95
C SER A 61 11.49 10.34 8.29
N GLU A 62 12.42 10.75 9.16
CA GLU A 62 13.43 9.81 9.69
C GLU A 62 12.79 8.62 10.41
N HIS A 63 11.65 8.85 11.05
CA HIS A 63 10.83 7.84 11.70
C HIS A 63 10.43 6.71 10.74
N SER A 64 9.93 7.08 9.56
CA SER A 64 9.50 6.10 8.54
C SER A 64 10.69 5.34 7.94
N ILE A 65 11.83 6.02 7.76
CA ILE A 65 13.07 5.36 7.30
C ILE A 65 13.53 4.32 8.32
N VAL A 66 13.58 4.68 9.61
CA VAL A 66 13.96 3.75 10.69
C VAL A 66 12.99 2.58 10.78
N ASP A 67 11.68 2.82 10.64
CA ASP A 67 10.68 1.76 10.66
C ASP A 67 10.84 0.80 9.46
N ALA A 68 11.08 1.32 8.26
CA ALA A 68 11.36 0.50 7.08
C ALA A 68 12.59 -0.39 7.27
N GLU A 69 13.67 0.15 7.83
CA GLU A 69 14.88 -0.62 8.15
C GLU A 69 14.66 -1.70 9.22
N ARG A 70 13.80 -1.40 10.21
CA ARG A 70 13.43 -2.40 11.22
C ARG A 70 12.62 -3.53 10.60
N VAL A 71 11.63 -3.22 9.76
CA VAL A 71 10.86 -4.23 9.03
C VAL A 71 11.78 -5.11 8.19
N ALA A 72 12.65 -4.53 7.38
CA ALA A 72 13.61 -5.27 6.57
C ALA A 72 14.48 -6.21 7.42
N ARG A 73 15.04 -5.71 8.53
CA ARG A 73 15.89 -6.48 9.44
C ARG A 73 15.11 -7.62 10.12
N HIS A 74 13.89 -7.38 10.58
CA HIS A 74 13.06 -8.39 11.25
C HIS A 74 12.61 -9.48 10.27
N LEU A 75 12.41 -9.14 9.00
CA LEU A 75 12.09 -10.09 7.94
C LEU A 75 13.33 -10.80 7.36
N GLY A 76 14.53 -10.32 7.64
CA GLY A 76 15.78 -10.87 7.12
C GLY A 76 15.99 -10.56 5.62
N ILE A 77 15.45 -9.47 5.11
CA ILE A 77 15.57 -9.07 3.71
C ILE A 77 16.57 -7.91 3.54
N GLU A 78 17.22 -7.84 2.38
CA GLU A 78 18.02 -6.68 1.99
C GLU A 78 17.11 -5.51 1.60
N ALA A 79 17.51 -4.31 2.00
CA ALA A 79 16.74 -3.10 1.70
C ALA A 79 17.66 -1.87 1.58
N PRO A 80 18.37 -1.69 0.46
CA PRO A 80 19.22 -0.52 0.24
C PRO A 80 18.42 0.78 0.20
N ARG A 81 19.03 1.86 0.66
CA ARG A 81 18.50 3.22 0.50
C ARG A 81 18.85 3.77 -0.88
N MET A 82 17.83 4.16 -1.63
CA MET A 82 17.91 4.81 -2.95
C MET A 82 17.09 6.10 -2.95
N PRO A 83 17.61 7.21 -2.39
CA PRO A 83 16.83 8.45 -2.26
C PRO A 83 16.38 9.02 -3.61
N ILE A 84 15.14 9.46 -3.68
CA ILE A 84 14.55 10.07 -4.90
C ILE A 84 14.73 11.61 -4.94
N THR A 85 15.39 12.21 -3.98
CA THR A 85 15.55 13.68 -3.90
C THR A 85 16.18 14.24 -5.17
N GLN A 86 17.29 13.68 -5.63
CA GLN A 86 17.99 14.16 -6.83
C GLN A 86 17.16 14.07 -8.12
N PRO A 87 16.56 12.91 -8.48
CA PRO A 87 15.71 12.83 -9.66
C PRO A 87 14.47 13.74 -9.55
N TYR A 88 13.86 13.85 -8.38
CA TYR A 88 12.74 14.76 -8.15
C TYR A 88 13.15 16.23 -8.38
N GLU A 89 14.26 16.69 -7.80
CA GLU A 89 14.77 18.03 -8.00
C GLU A 89 15.14 18.31 -9.47
N ALA A 90 15.59 17.29 -10.22
CA ALA A 90 15.82 17.44 -11.65
C ALA A 90 14.52 17.76 -12.41
N PHE A 91 13.40 17.12 -12.06
CA PHE A 91 12.09 17.48 -12.62
C PHE A 91 11.67 18.90 -12.23
N VAL A 92 11.87 19.29 -10.96
CA VAL A 92 11.56 20.67 -10.50
C VAL A 92 12.32 21.70 -11.32
N ARG A 93 13.63 21.49 -11.53
CA ARG A 93 14.45 22.38 -12.37
C ARG A 93 13.99 22.40 -13.82
N MET A 94 13.71 21.24 -14.41
CA MET A 94 13.26 21.13 -15.78
C MET A 94 11.97 21.94 -16.03
N PHE A 95 11.01 21.92 -15.09
CA PHE A 95 9.79 22.72 -15.18
C PHE A 95 10.09 24.22 -15.11
N ALA A 96 10.96 24.64 -14.20
CA ALA A 96 11.37 26.04 -14.06
C ALA A 96 12.09 26.55 -15.33
N ASP A 97 13.05 25.77 -15.86
CA ASP A 97 13.82 26.11 -17.06
C ASP A 97 12.93 26.18 -18.32
N ALA A 98 11.88 25.37 -18.37
CA ALA A 98 10.88 25.40 -19.43
C ALA A 98 9.84 26.52 -19.27
N GLY A 99 9.93 27.35 -18.24
CA GLY A 99 9.00 28.45 -18.00
C GLY A 99 7.59 28.00 -17.57
N GLN A 100 7.43 26.76 -17.08
CA GLN A 100 6.14 26.21 -16.64
C GLN A 100 5.77 26.61 -15.20
N GLY A 101 6.64 27.37 -14.53
CA GLY A 101 6.45 27.76 -13.13
C GLY A 101 6.88 26.66 -12.14
N PRO A 102 6.61 26.87 -10.84
CA PRO A 102 7.00 25.92 -9.81
C PRO A 102 6.14 24.65 -9.87
N LEU A 103 6.76 23.48 -9.69
CA LEU A 103 6.07 22.21 -9.53
C LEU A 103 5.56 22.13 -8.07
N THR A 104 4.24 22.26 -7.87
CA THR A 104 3.62 22.33 -6.54
C THR A 104 2.37 21.45 -6.42
N GLY A 105 1.88 21.23 -5.18
CA GLY A 105 0.66 20.49 -4.90
C GLY A 105 0.67 19.08 -5.49
N LEU A 106 -0.46 18.63 -5.99
CA LEU A 106 -0.64 17.28 -6.54
C LEU A 106 0.38 16.91 -7.63
N ALA A 107 0.82 17.89 -8.45
CA ALA A 107 1.84 17.64 -9.46
C ALA A 107 3.19 17.30 -8.84
N ALA A 108 3.58 17.99 -7.76
CA ALA A 108 4.81 17.70 -7.02
C ALA A 108 4.75 16.35 -6.29
N GLU A 109 3.64 16.07 -5.62
CA GLU A 109 3.37 14.81 -4.93
C GLU A 109 3.44 13.61 -5.87
N ASN A 110 2.67 13.67 -6.97
CA ASN A 110 2.64 12.61 -7.96
C ASN A 110 3.97 12.40 -8.69
N THR A 111 4.78 13.45 -8.83
CA THR A 111 6.13 13.32 -9.41
C THR A 111 7.03 12.51 -8.50
N GLN A 112 6.95 12.67 -7.18
CA GLN A 112 7.73 11.86 -6.23
C GLN A 112 7.32 10.38 -6.31
N ALA A 113 6.02 10.06 -6.37
CA ALA A 113 5.53 8.69 -6.52
C ALA A 113 6.05 8.06 -7.82
N ARG A 114 6.06 8.81 -8.94
CA ARG A 114 6.61 8.33 -10.22
C ARG A 114 8.13 8.18 -10.20
N CYS A 115 8.87 9.02 -9.49
CA CYS A 115 10.32 8.81 -9.28
C CYS A 115 10.58 7.48 -8.58
N ARG A 116 9.79 7.13 -7.56
CA ARG A 116 9.90 5.82 -6.89
C ARG A 116 9.62 4.66 -7.84
N MET A 117 8.56 4.78 -8.65
CA MET A 117 8.23 3.76 -9.66
C MET A 117 9.37 3.55 -10.65
N VAL A 118 10.01 4.62 -11.15
CA VAL A 118 11.15 4.49 -12.06
C VAL A 118 12.31 3.73 -11.43
N VAL A 119 12.62 3.97 -10.15
CA VAL A 119 13.65 3.22 -9.42
C VAL A 119 13.28 1.74 -9.33
N LEU A 120 12.05 1.42 -8.91
CA LEU A 120 11.59 0.04 -8.76
C LEU A 120 11.58 -0.72 -10.10
N MET A 121 11.11 -0.09 -11.16
CA MET A 121 11.10 -0.70 -12.49
C MET A 121 12.51 -0.85 -13.09
N ALA A 122 13.42 0.06 -12.79
CA ALA A 122 14.82 -0.09 -13.18
C ALA A 122 15.47 -1.31 -12.52
N LEU A 123 15.22 -1.52 -11.23
CA LEU A 123 15.69 -2.71 -10.50
C LEU A 123 15.02 -3.98 -11.03
N SER A 124 13.71 -3.95 -11.23
CA SER A 124 12.94 -5.05 -11.83
C SER A 124 13.58 -5.50 -13.15
N ASN A 125 13.85 -4.58 -14.05
CA ASN A 125 14.44 -4.88 -15.34
C ASN A 125 15.91 -5.31 -15.28
N ALA A 126 16.69 -4.72 -14.36
CA ALA A 126 18.12 -5.02 -14.23
C ALA A 126 18.39 -6.41 -13.66
N TYR A 127 17.53 -6.86 -12.74
CA TYR A 127 17.75 -8.09 -11.98
C TYR A 127 16.72 -9.19 -12.27
N GLY A 128 15.69 -8.92 -13.04
CA GLY A 128 14.62 -9.89 -13.30
C GLY A 128 13.71 -10.11 -12.07
N TRP A 129 13.47 -9.08 -11.25
CA TRP A 129 12.60 -9.14 -10.08
C TRP A 129 11.18 -8.68 -10.43
N LEU A 130 10.17 -9.37 -9.93
CA LEU A 130 8.79 -8.96 -10.13
C LEU A 130 8.41 -7.83 -9.15
N LEU A 131 7.92 -6.69 -9.63
CA LEU A 131 7.45 -5.62 -8.77
C LEU A 131 6.10 -5.98 -8.14
N LEU A 132 6.05 -6.05 -6.79
CA LEU A 132 4.81 -6.15 -6.03
C LEU A 132 4.28 -4.76 -5.67
N ASN A 133 2.98 -4.58 -5.89
CA ASN A 133 2.26 -3.37 -5.52
C ASN A 133 1.88 -3.40 -4.03
N THR A 134 1.84 -2.26 -3.37
CA THR A 134 1.51 -2.13 -1.94
C THR A 134 0.20 -1.41 -1.67
N GLY A 135 -0.60 -1.12 -2.70
CA GLY A 135 -1.91 -0.49 -2.57
C GLY A 135 -2.94 -1.41 -1.92
N ASN A 136 -3.90 -0.83 -1.24
CA ASN A 136 -5.02 -1.50 -0.60
C ASN A 136 -6.36 -1.08 -1.22
N ARG A 137 -7.43 -1.81 -0.90
CA ARG A 137 -8.76 -1.60 -1.48
C ARG A 137 -9.37 -0.24 -1.11
N SER A 138 -9.16 0.24 0.11
CA SER A 138 -9.70 1.52 0.58
C SER A 138 -9.12 2.68 -0.21
N GLU A 139 -7.80 2.72 -0.39
CA GLU A 139 -7.10 3.72 -1.20
C GLU A 139 -7.53 3.64 -2.67
N ALA A 140 -7.65 2.45 -3.23
CA ALA A 140 -8.08 2.20 -4.60
C ALA A 140 -9.47 2.80 -4.88
N TYR A 141 -10.44 2.58 -3.99
CA TYR A 141 -11.80 3.10 -4.16
C TYR A 141 -11.93 4.60 -3.92
N MET A 142 -11.08 5.19 -3.07
CA MET A 142 -10.97 6.64 -2.93
C MET A 142 -10.16 7.29 -4.06
N GLY A 143 -9.48 6.49 -4.90
CA GLY A 143 -8.55 6.98 -5.90
C GLY A 143 -7.37 7.71 -5.28
N TYR A 144 -7.05 7.37 -4.03
CA TYR A 144 -5.90 7.90 -3.29
C TYR A 144 -4.64 7.16 -3.71
N SER A 145 -4.29 7.35 -4.97
CA SER A 145 -3.17 6.70 -5.65
C SER A 145 -2.71 7.54 -6.85
N THR A 146 -1.46 7.36 -7.23
CA THR A 146 -0.84 8.05 -8.38
C THR A 146 -0.73 7.09 -9.56
N LEU A 147 -1.42 7.43 -10.65
CA LEU A 147 -1.29 6.68 -11.91
C LEU A 147 0.17 6.62 -12.37
N TYR A 148 0.62 5.41 -12.69
CA TYR A 148 2.00 5.13 -13.11
C TYR A 148 3.05 5.52 -12.05
N GLY A 149 2.62 5.66 -10.81
CA GLY A 149 3.45 5.82 -9.62
C GLY A 149 3.24 4.63 -8.70
N ASP A 150 2.55 4.83 -7.58
CA ASP A 150 2.23 3.80 -6.61
C ASP A 150 1.15 2.80 -7.08
N THR A 151 0.41 3.08 -8.18
CA THR A 151 -0.43 2.07 -8.85
C THR A 151 0.38 1.04 -9.63
N ALA A 152 1.70 1.22 -9.82
CA ALA A 152 2.54 0.29 -10.57
C ALA A 152 2.80 -1.00 -9.82
N GLY A 153 2.98 -2.08 -10.57
CA GLY A 153 3.28 -3.41 -10.06
C GLY A 153 2.64 -4.49 -10.93
N ALA A 154 3.09 -5.73 -10.77
CA ALA A 154 2.54 -6.87 -11.50
C ALA A 154 1.43 -7.56 -10.71
N PHE A 155 1.48 -7.51 -9.38
CA PHE A 155 0.51 -8.10 -8.48
C PHE A 155 0.41 -7.29 -7.18
N ALA A 156 -0.80 -7.16 -6.63
CA ALA A 156 -1.07 -6.46 -5.38
C ALA A 156 -1.52 -7.46 -4.29
N PRO A 157 -0.62 -7.95 -3.43
CA PRO A 157 -0.96 -8.95 -2.41
C PRO A 157 -2.10 -8.53 -1.48
N ILE A 158 -2.21 -7.23 -1.18
CA ILE A 158 -3.24 -6.67 -0.29
C ILE A 158 -4.29 -5.81 -1.03
N GLY A 159 -4.27 -5.77 -2.36
CA GLY A 159 -5.19 -4.96 -3.17
C GLY A 159 -6.67 -5.28 -2.97
N GLY A 160 -6.99 -6.48 -2.51
CA GLY A 160 -8.35 -6.89 -2.13
C GLY A 160 -8.75 -6.58 -0.69
N LEU A 161 -7.85 -6.06 0.16
CA LEU A 161 -8.08 -5.80 1.58
C LEU A 161 -8.44 -4.34 1.85
N LEU A 162 -9.42 -4.12 2.70
CA LEU A 162 -9.68 -2.82 3.31
C LEU A 162 -8.57 -2.46 4.31
N LYS A 163 -8.35 -1.18 4.58
CA LYS A 163 -7.29 -0.71 5.50
C LYS A 163 -7.38 -1.33 6.88
N SER A 164 -8.58 -1.44 7.43
CA SER A 164 -8.84 -2.12 8.70
C SER A 164 -8.41 -3.59 8.66
N GLN A 165 -8.64 -4.29 7.54
CA GLN A 165 -8.22 -5.67 7.34
C GLN A 165 -6.71 -5.80 7.22
N VAL A 166 -6.02 -4.81 6.62
CA VAL A 166 -4.54 -4.74 6.59
C VAL A 166 -3.98 -4.65 8.00
N TYR A 167 -4.54 -3.79 8.86
CA TYR A 167 -4.14 -3.70 10.28
C TYR A 167 -4.39 -5.00 11.04
N MET A 168 -5.53 -5.65 10.82
CA MET A 168 -5.84 -6.95 11.44
C MET A 168 -4.86 -8.03 10.99
N LEU A 169 -4.52 -8.04 9.71
CA LEU A 169 -3.55 -8.98 9.15
C LEU A 169 -2.14 -8.74 9.72
N ALA A 170 -1.71 -7.49 9.83
CA ALA A 170 -0.43 -7.12 10.44
C ALA A 170 -0.29 -7.62 11.88
N ARG A 171 -1.33 -7.39 12.72
CA ARG A 171 -1.36 -7.89 14.10
C ARG A 171 -1.33 -9.43 14.16
N HIS A 172 -2.01 -10.08 13.24
CA HIS A 172 -2.00 -11.54 13.15
C HIS A 172 -0.64 -12.10 12.77
N ILE A 173 0.05 -11.50 11.79
CA ILE A 173 1.41 -11.85 11.38
C ILE A 173 2.38 -11.73 12.57
N ASN A 174 2.29 -10.63 13.33
CA ASN A 174 3.09 -10.45 14.52
C ASN A 174 2.82 -11.52 15.59
N ALA A 175 1.55 -11.78 15.89
CA ALA A 175 1.15 -12.79 16.87
C ALA A 175 1.62 -14.22 16.49
N GLU A 176 1.57 -14.59 15.20
CA GLU A 176 2.11 -15.87 14.75
C GLU A 176 3.64 -15.95 14.88
N ALA A 177 4.35 -14.85 14.60
CA ALA A 177 5.80 -14.80 14.79
C ALA A 177 6.18 -14.95 16.27
N GLU A 178 5.51 -14.22 17.16
CA GLU A 178 5.72 -14.28 18.61
C GLU A 178 5.39 -15.67 19.18
N ALA A 179 4.28 -16.26 18.76
CA ALA A 179 3.90 -17.62 19.16
C ALA A 179 4.93 -18.69 18.71
N ALA A 180 5.66 -18.41 17.64
CA ALA A 180 6.77 -19.22 17.15
C ALA A 180 8.13 -18.85 17.77
N GLY A 181 8.18 -17.96 18.77
CA GLY A 181 9.41 -17.50 19.42
C GLY A 181 10.29 -16.60 18.53
N ARG A 182 9.72 -16.02 17.47
CA ARG A 182 10.41 -15.10 16.56
C ARG A 182 10.07 -13.65 16.89
N VAL A 183 10.93 -12.73 16.47
CA VAL A 183 10.65 -11.29 16.58
C VAL A 183 9.45 -10.94 15.68
N ALA A 184 8.55 -10.10 16.21
CA ALA A 184 7.44 -9.55 15.43
C ALA A 184 7.99 -8.76 14.22
N PRO A 185 7.62 -9.12 12.99
CA PRO A 185 8.22 -8.49 11.79
C PRO A 185 7.81 -7.03 11.63
N ILE A 186 6.62 -6.64 12.09
CA ILE A 186 6.09 -5.29 11.94
C ILE A 186 6.19 -4.54 13.27
N PRO A 187 7.06 -3.51 13.39
CA PRO A 187 7.21 -2.76 14.64
C PRO A 187 5.91 -2.13 15.12
N GLU A 188 5.75 -1.99 16.44
CA GLU A 188 4.57 -1.35 17.04
C GLU A 188 4.39 0.10 16.57
N SER A 189 5.48 0.83 16.32
CA SER A 189 5.45 2.17 15.74
C SER A 189 4.72 2.23 14.39
N VAL A 190 4.85 1.18 13.57
CA VAL A 190 4.14 1.07 12.27
C VAL A 190 2.64 0.80 12.46
N LEU A 191 2.27 0.06 13.51
CA LEU A 191 0.88 -0.26 13.84
C LEU A 191 0.11 0.91 14.46
N THR A 192 0.82 1.86 15.05
CA THR A 192 0.21 2.93 15.86
C THR A 192 0.30 4.32 15.24
N LYS A 193 1.25 4.55 14.32
CA LYS A 193 1.36 5.84 13.65
C LYS A 193 0.21 6.08 12.67
N PRO A 194 -0.27 7.33 12.54
CA PRO A 194 -1.26 7.68 11.53
C PRO A 194 -0.75 7.35 10.11
N PRO A 195 -1.59 6.80 9.24
CA PRO A 195 -1.24 6.57 7.83
C PRO A 195 -0.91 7.89 7.11
N SER A 196 0.16 7.89 6.33
CA SER A 196 0.60 9.04 5.54
C SER A 196 1.41 8.60 4.32
N ALA A 197 1.15 9.23 3.18
CA ALA A 197 1.94 9.06 1.97
C ALA A 197 3.29 9.81 2.01
N GLU A 198 3.48 10.76 2.95
CA GLU A 198 4.70 11.58 3.11
C GLU A 198 5.18 12.23 1.80
N LEU A 199 4.25 12.75 1.00
CA LEU A 199 4.52 13.46 -0.26
C LEU A 199 4.48 14.99 -0.09
N ALA A 200 3.94 15.46 1.03
CA ALA A 200 3.86 16.86 1.44
C ALA A 200 4.15 17.00 2.94
N PRO A 201 4.47 18.24 3.44
CA PRO A 201 4.64 18.46 4.87
C PRO A 201 3.39 18.08 5.66
N ASP A 202 3.59 17.40 6.80
CA ASP A 202 2.54 17.04 7.77
C ASP A 202 1.31 16.32 7.18
N GLN A 203 1.47 15.68 6.01
CA GLN A 203 0.39 15.00 5.31
C GLN A 203 -0.15 13.82 6.13
N ARG A 204 -1.49 13.70 6.17
CA ARG A 204 -2.22 12.55 6.73
C ARG A 204 -3.26 12.08 5.73
N ASP A 205 -3.36 10.78 5.56
CA ASP A 205 -4.25 10.18 4.54
C ASP A 205 -5.72 10.53 4.79
N GLU A 206 -6.19 10.39 6.05
CA GLU A 206 -7.59 10.68 6.42
C GLU A 206 -7.96 12.16 6.22
N GLU A 207 -7.04 13.07 6.51
CA GLU A 207 -7.23 14.50 6.23
C GLU A 207 -7.26 14.80 4.72
N ALA A 208 -6.38 14.16 3.95
CA ALA A 208 -6.31 14.32 2.50
C ALA A 208 -7.53 13.69 1.79
N MET A 209 -8.06 12.59 2.30
CA MET A 209 -9.26 11.93 1.80
C MET A 209 -10.55 12.59 2.31
N GLY A 210 -10.52 13.33 3.42
CA GLY A 210 -11.70 13.94 4.05
C GLY A 210 -12.62 12.94 4.76
N ILE A 211 -12.12 11.74 5.07
CA ILE A 211 -12.87 10.68 5.77
C ILE A 211 -11.90 9.77 6.51
N ASP A 212 -12.28 9.31 7.71
CA ASP A 212 -11.51 8.32 8.47
C ASP A 212 -11.67 6.90 7.89
N TYR A 213 -10.65 6.07 8.07
CA TYR A 213 -10.66 4.70 7.55
C TYR A 213 -11.77 3.81 8.14
N PRO A 214 -12.12 3.86 9.45
CA PRO A 214 -13.23 3.07 9.96
C PRO A 214 -14.56 3.34 9.27
N THR A 215 -14.89 4.61 9.05
CA THR A 215 -16.10 5.03 8.32
C THR A 215 -16.04 4.60 6.85
N LEU A 216 -14.93 4.89 6.18
CA LEU A 216 -14.70 4.51 4.78
C LEU A 216 -14.86 3.01 4.57
N ASP A 217 -14.14 2.21 5.36
CA ASP A 217 -14.12 0.76 5.24
C ASP A 217 -15.49 0.14 5.52
N GLY A 218 -16.22 0.68 6.50
CA GLY A 218 -17.59 0.23 6.80
C GLY A 218 -18.55 0.46 5.63
N ILE A 219 -18.47 1.64 4.99
CA ILE A 219 -19.30 1.95 3.82
C ILE A 219 -18.89 1.07 2.62
N LEU A 220 -17.59 0.90 2.37
CA LEU A 220 -17.08 0.06 1.27
C LEU A 220 -17.46 -1.41 1.48
N GLU A 221 -17.33 -1.97 2.68
CA GLU A 221 -17.76 -3.34 2.99
C GLU A 221 -19.26 -3.51 2.74
N ALA A 222 -20.08 -2.56 3.21
CA ALA A 222 -21.52 -2.59 3.01
C ALA A 222 -21.90 -2.59 1.53
N HIS A 223 -21.26 -1.71 0.76
CA HIS A 223 -21.55 -1.54 -0.66
C HIS A 223 -20.99 -2.70 -1.51
N LEU A 224 -19.71 -3.04 -1.35
CA LEU A 224 -19.01 -3.94 -2.26
C LEU A 224 -19.19 -5.42 -1.90
N ASP A 225 -19.19 -5.75 -0.61
CA ASP A 225 -19.22 -7.15 -0.17
C ASP A 225 -20.64 -7.63 0.14
N ARG A 226 -21.55 -6.72 0.55
CA ARG A 226 -22.94 -7.02 0.85
C ARG A 226 -23.92 -6.50 -0.20
N GLY A 227 -23.45 -5.72 -1.18
CA GLY A 227 -24.28 -5.20 -2.28
C GLY A 227 -25.33 -4.17 -1.86
N LEU A 228 -25.13 -3.47 -0.74
CA LEU A 228 -26.10 -2.50 -0.23
C LEU A 228 -26.05 -1.19 -1.01
N GLY A 229 -27.23 -0.63 -1.31
CA GLY A 229 -27.37 0.73 -1.85
C GLY A 229 -27.26 1.80 -0.76
N ALA A 230 -27.14 3.06 -1.17
CA ALA A 230 -26.93 4.20 -0.28
C ALA A 230 -27.95 4.28 0.88
N GLU A 231 -29.24 4.16 0.58
CA GLU A 231 -30.31 4.22 1.59
C GLU A 231 -30.18 3.13 2.67
N ALA A 232 -29.80 1.91 2.25
CA ALA A 232 -29.63 0.79 3.18
C ALA A 232 -28.38 0.98 4.06
N ILE A 233 -27.31 1.56 3.51
CA ILE A 233 -26.07 1.88 4.28
C ILE A 233 -26.35 2.98 5.31
N VAL A 234 -27.09 4.02 4.94
CA VAL A 234 -27.53 5.07 5.88
C VAL A 234 -28.42 4.48 6.99
N ALA A 235 -29.31 3.53 6.65
CA ALA A 235 -30.15 2.85 7.66
C ALA A 235 -29.34 2.00 8.66
N GLU A 236 -28.10 1.61 8.34
CA GLU A 236 -27.15 0.97 9.27
C GLU A 236 -26.46 1.94 10.21
N GLY A 237 -26.68 3.25 10.08
CA GLY A 237 -26.18 4.28 10.98
C GLY A 237 -24.99 5.09 10.45
N PHE A 238 -24.63 4.95 9.18
CA PHE A 238 -23.65 5.82 8.53
C PHE A 238 -24.28 7.15 8.15
N GLU A 239 -23.54 8.25 8.28
CA GLU A 239 -23.99 9.58 7.87
C GLU A 239 -24.23 9.67 6.37
N ALA A 240 -25.37 10.23 5.98
CA ALA A 240 -25.80 10.25 4.57
C ALA A 240 -24.78 10.95 3.65
N ASP A 241 -24.17 12.05 4.12
CA ASP A 241 -23.17 12.81 3.35
C ASP A 241 -21.88 11.99 3.16
N ALA A 242 -21.46 11.22 4.18
CA ALA A 242 -20.31 10.34 4.07
C ALA A 242 -20.57 9.19 3.08
N VAL A 243 -21.75 8.57 3.13
CA VAL A 243 -22.13 7.53 2.17
C VAL A 243 -22.15 8.07 0.74
N ALA A 244 -22.80 9.21 0.51
CA ALA A 244 -22.86 9.84 -0.81
C ALA A 244 -21.45 10.18 -1.32
N TYR A 245 -20.59 10.75 -0.48
CA TYR A 245 -19.22 11.10 -0.81
C TYR A 245 -18.39 9.87 -1.23
N VAL A 246 -18.42 8.78 -0.45
CA VAL A 246 -17.65 7.57 -0.74
C VAL A 246 -18.12 6.92 -2.04
N LEU A 247 -19.43 6.77 -2.24
CA LEU A 247 -19.97 6.14 -3.45
C LEU A 247 -19.69 6.98 -4.71
N GLU A 248 -19.87 8.29 -4.64
CA GLU A 248 -19.53 9.20 -5.75
C GLU A 248 -18.04 9.16 -6.06
N ARG A 249 -17.19 9.17 -5.02
CA ARG A 249 -15.74 9.11 -5.18
C ARG A 249 -15.31 7.79 -5.82
N ALA A 250 -15.88 6.67 -5.37
CA ALA A 250 -15.63 5.35 -5.92
C ALA A 250 -15.97 5.26 -7.42
N GLU A 251 -17.08 5.88 -7.84
CA GLU A 251 -17.46 5.95 -9.26
C GLU A 251 -16.50 6.82 -10.07
N LYS A 252 -16.23 8.03 -9.61
CA LYS A 252 -15.34 9.01 -10.29
C LYS A 252 -13.92 8.47 -10.48
N THR A 253 -13.44 7.61 -9.59
CA THR A 253 -12.08 7.06 -9.62
C THR A 253 -11.97 5.68 -10.25
N ALA A 254 -13.06 5.13 -10.78
CA ALA A 254 -13.10 3.81 -11.40
C ALA A 254 -12.04 3.61 -12.51
N PHE A 255 -11.75 4.67 -13.27
CA PHE A 255 -10.73 4.63 -14.31
C PHE A 255 -9.30 4.36 -13.77
N LYS A 256 -9.00 4.75 -12.52
CA LYS A 256 -7.72 4.43 -11.87
C LYS A 256 -7.64 2.95 -11.54
N ARG A 257 -8.71 2.40 -10.94
CA ARG A 257 -8.79 0.97 -10.59
C ARG A 257 -8.67 0.05 -11.81
N ALA A 258 -9.13 0.50 -12.98
CA ALA A 258 -8.97 -0.26 -14.23
C ALA A 258 -7.50 -0.43 -14.68
N LEU A 259 -6.58 0.33 -14.08
CA LEU A 259 -5.13 0.28 -14.37
C LEU A 259 -4.32 -0.29 -13.19
N GLU A 260 -4.99 -0.71 -12.12
CA GLU A 260 -4.33 -1.39 -11.00
C GLU A 260 -3.99 -2.85 -11.36
N PRO A 261 -2.93 -3.40 -10.76
CA PRO A 261 -2.55 -4.80 -11.00
C PRO A 261 -3.62 -5.76 -10.43
N PRO A 262 -3.66 -7.01 -10.90
CA PRO A 262 -4.44 -8.06 -10.27
C PRO A 262 -4.02 -8.23 -8.80
N TYR A 263 -4.95 -8.65 -7.96
CA TYR A 263 -4.75 -8.75 -6.52
C TYR A 263 -5.21 -10.09 -5.95
N ALA A 264 -4.71 -10.43 -4.77
CA ALA A 264 -5.14 -11.63 -4.06
C ALA A 264 -6.60 -11.49 -3.56
N ILE A 265 -7.38 -12.54 -3.78
CA ILE A 265 -8.76 -12.63 -3.29
C ILE A 265 -8.73 -13.25 -1.89
N ALA A 266 -9.00 -12.44 -0.89
CA ALA A 266 -9.10 -12.91 0.49
C ALA A 266 -10.45 -13.63 0.73
N PRO A 267 -10.46 -14.75 1.49
CA PRO A 267 -11.71 -15.33 1.97
C PRO A 267 -12.49 -14.30 2.79
N ALA A 268 -13.80 -14.26 2.62
CA ALA A 268 -14.65 -13.38 3.43
C ALA A 268 -14.42 -13.64 4.92
N LEU A 269 -14.23 -12.57 5.69
CA LEU A 269 -14.20 -12.67 7.15
C LEU A 269 -15.60 -13.04 7.62
N THR A 270 -15.77 -14.25 8.13
CA THR A 270 -17.01 -14.64 8.82
C THR A 270 -17.13 -13.74 10.05
N ARG A 271 -18.11 -12.83 10.06
CA ARG A 271 -18.45 -12.08 11.29
C ARG A 271 -18.87 -13.11 12.34
N GLN A 272 -18.11 -13.23 13.42
CA GLN A 272 -18.65 -13.78 14.64
C GLN A 272 -19.64 -12.74 15.17
N VAL A 273 -20.93 -13.01 14.94
CA VAL A 273 -22.02 -12.28 15.60
C VAL A 273 -21.95 -12.67 17.06
N HIS A 274 -21.48 -11.74 17.90
CA HIS A 274 -21.55 -11.83 19.36
C HIS A 274 -22.80 -11.11 19.84
#